data_c406f75ab917f0f8994a543258ebc664
#
_entry.id   c406f75ab917f0f8994a543258ebc664
#
_cell.length_a   1.000
_cell.length_b   1.000
_cell.length_c   1.000
_cell.angle_alpha   90.00
_cell.angle_beta   90.00
_cell.angle_gamma   90.00
#
_symmetry.space_group_name_H-M   'P 1'
#
loop_
_entity.id
_entity.type
_entity.pdbx_description
1 polymer ?
#
loop_
_entity_poly.entity_id
_entity_poly.type
_entity_poly.pdbx_seq_one_letter_code
_entity_poly.pdbx_strand_id
1 'polypeptide(L)'
;MPRLLTNTELPPGSNNVYTENLSPRRSRRLAIFILTFVICLAIGLFYNFQRSAIYRSSASLLTVAPPEVDQRGAEADIQHVAIQRHRLLSQPLLEMVVQRLHSESSDDEISVPSVFQLTPMLDVVSVPETNLVELRAEGPNAAFLPRLVNTWVNVYLGIRSEEIRRVTEETMGSLLQQYDELGEKVTDKRQALDEFRKNNEI
;
A
#
# COMPACT_ATOMS: atom_id res chain seq x y z
N MET A 1 104.25 -25.08 -10.81
CA MET A 1 103.90 -24.92 -9.39
C MET A 1 102.56 -24.29 -9.23
N PRO A 2 101.50 -25.02 -8.90
CA PRO A 2 100.19 -24.47 -8.67
C PRO A 2 99.95 -24.25 -7.19
N ARG A 3 99.40 -23.09 -6.91
CA ARG A 3 98.97 -22.75 -5.53
C ARG A 3 97.51 -23.19 -5.36
N LEU A 4 97.30 -23.87 -4.25
CA LEU A 4 96.04 -24.32 -3.71
C LEU A 4 95.15 -23.12 -3.35
N LEU A 5 93.96 -23.15 -3.83
CA LEU A 5 92.87 -22.22 -3.46
C LEU A 5 92.11 -22.81 -2.24
N THR A 6 92.19 -22.07 -1.18
CA THR A 6 91.56 -22.34 0.10
C THR A 6 90.07 -22.20 0.03
N ASN A 7 89.39 -23.22 0.55
CA ASN A 7 87.96 -23.27 0.80
C ASN A 7 87.53 -22.06 1.70
N THR A 8 86.67 -21.25 1.19
CA THR A 8 85.98 -20.23 1.97
C THR A 8 84.65 -20.85 2.45
N GLU A 9 84.63 -21.21 3.72
CA GLU A 9 83.43 -21.63 4.43
C GLU A 9 82.39 -20.49 4.44
N LEU A 10 81.18 -20.76 3.94
CA LEU A 10 80.01 -19.91 4.09
C LEU A 10 79.54 -19.95 5.54
N PRO A 11 79.23 -18.79 6.15
CA PRO A 11 78.71 -18.77 7.53
C PRO A 11 77.25 -19.37 7.51
N PRO A 12 76.89 -20.07 8.62
CA PRO A 12 75.56 -20.69 8.73
C PRO A 12 74.48 -19.58 8.76
N GLY A 13 73.47 -19.80 7.87
CA GLY A 13 72.35 -18.88 7.74
C GLY A 13 71.65 -18.56 9.06
N SER A 14 71.69 -17.34 9.48
CA SER A 14 70.87 -16.85 10.56
C SER A 14 69.42 -16.73 10.08
N ASN A 15 68.65 -17.72 10.39
CA ASN A 15 67.17 -17.61 10.31
C ASN A 15 66.73 -16.61 11.35
N ASN A 16 66.88 -15.31 11.05
CA ASN A 16 66.22 -14.27 11.79
C ASN A 16 64.75 -14.30 11.45
N VAL A 17 64.01 -15.15 12.13
CA VAL A 17 62.57 -15.02 12.27
C VAL A 17 62.37 -13.71 13.04
N TYR A 18 62.08 -12.63 12.30
CA TYR A 18 61.66 -11.38 12.90
C TYR A 18 60.32 -11.62 13.58
N THR A 19 60.34 -12.14 14.80
CA THR A 19 59.21 -11.96 15.72
C THR A 19 59.21 -10.48 16.08
N GLU A 20 58.43 -9.71 15.32
CA GLU A 20 58.15 -8.33 15.61
C GLU A 20 57.46 -8.25 16.98
N ASN A 21 58.26 -8.11 18.04
CA ASN A 21 57.79 -7.87 19.40
C ASN A 21 57.09 -6.50 19.39
N LEU A 22 55.80 -6.51 19.06
CA LEU A 22 54.93 -5.36 19.22
C LEU A 22 55.08 -4.85 20.65
N SER A 23 55.59 -3.63 20.80
CA SER A 23 55.85 -3.03 22.10
C SER A 23 54.59 -3.13 22.98
N PRO A 24 54.67 -3.54 24.24
CA PRO A 24 53.52 -3.85 25.09
C PRO A 24 52.53 -2.67 25.26
N ARG A 25 52.98 -1.46 24.99
CA ARG A 25 52.10 -0.26 24.95
C ARG A 25 51.21 -0.19 23.71
N ARG A 26 51.70 -0.65 22.57
CA ARG A 26 50.97 -0.63 21.30
C ARG A 26 49.90 -1.74 21.27
N SER A 27 50.21 -2.90 21.81
CA SER A 27 49.27 -4.01 21.94
C SER A 27 48.11 -3.70 22.89
N ARG A 28 48.35 -3.00 24.00
CA ARG A 28 47.27 -2.55 24.91
C ARG A 28 46.30 -1.57 24.27
N ARG A 29 46.79 -0.60 23.50
CA ARG A 29 45.95 0.36 22.79
C ARG A 29 45.10 -0.34 21.72
N LEU A 30 45.67 -1.28 21.00
CA LEU A 30 44.99 -2.07 19.99
C LEU A 30 43.92 -3.00 20.61
N ALA A 31 44.27 -3.62 21.77
CA ALA A 31 43.31 -4.42 22.54
C ALA A 31 42.11 -3.61 23.05
N ILE A 32 42.33 -2.40 23.54
CA ILE A 32 41.28 -1.49 23.99
C ILE A 32 40.37 -1.09 22.77
N PHE A 33 40.98 -0.77 21.63
CA PHE A 33 40.23 -0.43 20.42
C PHE A 33 39.36 -1.59 19.95
N ILE A 34 39.93 -2.80 19.87
CA ILE A 34 39.18 -4.01 19.49
C ILE A 34 38.04 -4.28 20.47
N LEU A 35 38.30 -4.18 21.78
CA LEU A 35 37.28 -4.38 22.81
C LEU A 35 36.14 -3.39 22.67
N THR A 36 36.44 -2.10 22.49
CA THR A 36 35.41 -1.06 22.29
C THR A 36 34.62 -1.31 21.02
N PHE A 37 35.31 -1.68 19.93
CA PHE A 37 34.65 -2.01 18.67
C PHE A 37 33.68 -3.21 18.80
N VAL A 38 34.12 -4.28 19.48
CA VAL A 38 33.27 -5.46 19.72
C VAL A 38 32.07 -5.10 20.59
N ILE A 39 32.24 -4.27 21.61
CA ILE A 39 31.10 -3.83 22.44
C ILE A 39 30.12 -3.00 21.64
N CYS A 40 30.57 -2.03 20.84
CA CYS A 40 29.70 -1.22 19.98
C CYS A 40 28.98 -2.09 18.96
N LEU A 41 29.65 -3.06 18.36
CA LEU A 41 29.09 -4.00 17.41
C LEU A 41 28.03 -4.90 18.06
N ALA A 42 28.31 -5.41 19.27
CA ALA A 42 27.35 -6.21 20.04
C ALA A 42 26.10 -5.41 20.40
N ILE A 43 26.26 -4.15 20.84
CA ILE A 43 25.11 -3.26 21.12
C ILE A 43 24.30 -3.00 19.86
N GLY A 44 24.96 -2.73 18.73
CA GLY A 44 24.30 -2.51 17.43
C GLY A 44 23.54 -3.73 16.93
N LEU A 45 24.11 -4.93 17.04
CA LEU A 45 23.45 -6.18 16.70
C LEU A 45 22.26 -6.46 17.63
N PHE A 46 22.44 -6.26 18.93
CA PHE A 46 21.36 -6.44 19.91
C PHE A 46 20.19 -5.49 19.63
N TYR A 47 20.47 -4.23 19.35
CA TYR A 47 19.43 -3.25 18.98
C TYR A 47 18.71 -3.64 17.68
N ASN A 48 19.45 -4.11 16.67
CA ASN A 48 18.84 -4.54 15.40
C ASN A 48 18.00 -5.81 15.56
N PHE A 49 18.42 -6.74 16.42
CA PHE A 49 17.67 -7.97 16.70
C PHE A 49 16.40 -7.74 17.51
N GLN A 50 16.38 -6.71 18.34
CA GLN A 50 15.17 -6.32 19.11
C GLN A 50 14.09 -5.62 18.27
N ARG A 51 14.43 -5.12 17.08
CA ARG A 51 13.42 -4.52 16.21
C ARG A 51 12.52 -5.60 15.62
N SER A 52 11.22 -5.52 15.96
CA SER A 52 10.20 -6.35 15.34
C SER A 52 10.18 -6.09 13.84
N ALA A 53 10.17 -7.15 13.04
CA ALA A 53 10.01 -7.03 11.59
C ALA A 53 8.64 -6.37 11.29
N ILE A 54 8.64 -5.32 10.47
CA ILE A 54 7.43 -4.69 9.97
C ILE A 54 7.24 -5.19 8.55
N TYR A 55 6.10 -5.83 8.32
CA TYR A 55 5.67 -6.31 7.02
C TYR A 55 4.73 -5.30 6.39
N ARG A 56 4.67 -5.29 5.06
CA ARG A 56 3.75 -4.45 4.30
C ARG A 56 3.00 -5.32 3.30
N SER A 57 1.69 -5.10 3.19
CA SER A 57 0.85 -5.64 2.13
C SER A 57 0.17 -4.48 1.43
N SER A 58 0.04 -4.54 0.10
CA SER A 58 -0.63 -3.50 -0.67
C SER A 58 -1.53 -4.08 -1.75
N ALA A 59 -2.57 -3.31 -2.10
CA ALA A 59 -3.44 -3.57 -3.23
C ALA A 59 -3.70 -2.26 -3.97
N SER A 60 -3.75 -2.32 -5.31
CA SER A 60 -4.04 -1.16 -6.14
C SER A 60 -5.48 -1.19 -6.62
N LEU A 61 -6.18 -0.07 -6.48
CA LEU A 61 -7.53 0.14 -6.96
C LEU A 61 -7.52 1.17 -8.09
N LEU A 62 -8.18 0.85 -9.20
CA LEU A 62 -8.43 1.81 -10.25
C LEU A 62 -9.68 2.62 -9.88
N THR A 63 -9.51 3.93 -9.73
CA THR A 63 -10.61 4.85 -9.49
C THR A 63 -10.96 5.57 -10.78
N VAL A 64 -12.17 5.31 -11.29
CA VAL A 64 -12.66 6.01 -12.46
C VAL A 64 -13.45 7.24 -11.98
N ALA A 65 -12.99 8.43 -12.37
CA ALA A 65 -13.73 9.66 -12.12
C ALA A 65 -15.03 9.66 -12.92
N PRO A 66 -16.16 10.18 -12.38
CA PRO A 66 -17.36 10.38 -13.17
C PRO A 66 -17.07 11.27 -14.38
N PRO A 67 -17.67 10.99 -15.56
CA PRO A 67 -17.39 11.72 -16.80
C PRO A 67 -17.69 13.22 -16.72
N GLU A 68 -18.46 13.67 -15.75
CA GLU A 68 -18.76 15.07 -15.52
C GLU A 68 -17.59 15.88 -14.95
N VAL A 69 -16.58 15.22 -14.37
CA VAL A 69 -15.41 15.87 -13.73
C VAL A 69 -14.24 16.04 -14.71
N ASP A 70 -14.31 15.43 -15.87
CA ASP A 70 -13.21 15.32 -16.86
C ASP A 70 -12.81 16.66 -17.53
N GLN A 71 -13.46 17.77 -17.19
CA GLN A 71 -13.19 19.04 -17.88
C GLN A 71 -12.26 20.01 -17.15
N ARG A 72 -11.72 19.72 -15.97
CA ARG A 72 -10.94 20.69 -15.17
C ARG A 72 -9.55 20.26 -14.71
N GLY A 73 -8.88 19.38 -15.42
CA GLY A 73 -7.44 19.15 -15.24
C GLY A 73 -7.01 18.59 -13.87
N ALA A 74 -5.72 18.64 -13.62
CA ALA A 74 -5.02 18.01 -12.49
C ALA A 74 -5.56 18.35 -11.08
N GLU A 75 -6.23 19.48 -10.88
CA GLU A 75 -6.83 19.86 -9.59
C GLU A 75 -8.05 18.99 -9.23
N ALA A 76 -8.84 18.61 -10.21
CA ALA A 76 -10.01 17.73 -10.02
C ALA A 76 -9.56 16.31 -9.65
N ASP A 77 -8.45 15.83 -10.20
CA ASP A 77 -7.87 14.53 -9.87
C ASP A 77 -7.36 14.47 -8.43
N ILE A 78 -6.69 15.53 -7.96
CA ILE A 78 -6.20 15.60 -6.58
C ILE A 78 -7.36 15.59 -5.57
N GLN A 79 -8.44 16.35 -5.83
CA GLN A 79 -9.62 16.37 -4.98
C GLN A 79 -10.34 15.02 -4.98
N HIS A 80 -10.46 14.38 -6.14
CA HIS A 80 -11.08 13.07 -6.26
C HIS A 80 -10.34 12.01 -5.42
N VAL A 81 -9.02 12.00 -5.51
CA VAL A 81 -8.18 11.08 -4.71
C VAL A 81 -8.29 11.35 -3.21
N ALA A 82 -8.32 12.62 -2.80
CA ALA A 82 -8.50 12.97 -1.39
C ALA A 82 -9.86 12.50 -0.84
N ILE A 83 -10.93 12.64 -1.62
CA ILE A 83 -12.27 12.13 -1.27
C ILE A 83 -12.24 10.60 -1.17
N GLN A 84 -11.60 9.90 -2.11
CA GLN A 84 -11.49 8.46 -2.08
C GLN A 84 -10.69 7.97 -0.86
N ARG A 85 -9.58 8.63 -0.55
CA ARG A 85 -8.81 8.34 0.66
C ARG A 85 -9.66 8.47 1.93
N HIS A 86 -10.43 9.56 2.04
CA HIS A 86 -11.32 9.77 3.18
C HIS A 86 -12.40 8.68 3.29
N ARG A 87 -13.00 8.27 2.16
CA ARG A 87 -13.98 7.19 2.12
C ARG A 87 -13.39 5.85 2.53
N LEU A 88 -12.20 5.51 2.01
CA LEU A 88 -11.50 4.26 2.29
C LEU A 88 -11.08 4.14 3.77
N LEU A 89 -10.72 5.24 4.41
CA LEU A 89 -10.33 5.29 5.82
C LEU A 89 -11.50 5.67 6.74
N SER A 90 -12.73 5.71 6.21
CA SER A 90 -13.89 6.06 7.02
C SER A 90 -14.19 4.98 8.08
N GLN A 91 -14.56 5.43 9.27
CA GLN A 91 -14.87 4.54 10.38
C GLN A 91 -15.94 3.49 10.04
N PRO A 92 -17.08 3.85 9.38
CA PRO A 92 -18.10 2.85 9.03
C PRO A 92 -17.58 1.74 8.14
N LEU A 93 -16.70 2.07 7.17
CA LEU A 93 -16.10 1.07 6.29
C LEU A 93 -15.15 0.15 7.06
N LEU A 94 -14.31 0.72 7.94
CA LEU A 94 -13.39 -0.08 8.75
C LEU A 94 -14.12 -0.99 9.75
N GLU A 95 -15.25 -0.56 10.31
CA GLU A 95 -16.11 -1.40 11.14
C GLU A 95 -16.65 -2.62 10.38
N MET A 96 -17.09 -2.42 9.12
CA MET A 96 -17.53 -3.53 8.26
C MET A 96 -16.37 -4.48 7.91
N VAL A 97 -15.16 -3.94 7.69
CA VAL A 97 -13.96 -4.76 7.46
C VAL A 97 -13.65 -5.62 8.68
N VAL A 98 -13.66 -5.04 9.87
CA VAL A 98 -13.46 -5.78 11.14
C VAL A 98 -14.52 -6.86 11.33
N GLN A 99 -15.79 -6.52 11.12
CA GLN A 99 -16.89 -7.47 11.23
C GLN A 99 -16.72 -8.63 10.23
N ARG A 100 -16.34 -8.33 9.00
CA ARG A 100 -16.10 -9.35 7.98
C ARG A 100 -14.92 -10.26 8.35
N LEU A 101 -13.80 -9.67 8.81
CA LEU A 101 -12.65 -10.42 9.29
C LEU A 101 -13.01 -11.35 10.45
N HIS A 102 -13.84 -10.90 11.40
CA HIS A 102 -14.34 -11.75 12.50
C HIS A 102 -15.16 -12.93 11.97
N SER A 103 -16.05 -12.69 10.99
CA SER A 103 -16.87 -13.76 10.41
C SER A 103 -16.05 -14.81 9.63
N GLU A 104 -14.92 -14.40 9.05
CA GLU A 104 -14.01 -15.25 8.29
C GLU A 104 -12.96 -15.96 9.17
N SER A 105 -12.75 -15.48 10.41
CA SER A 105 -11.73 -15.98 11.34
C SER A 105 -12.30 -16.97 12.38
N SER A 106 -13.50 -17.51 12.19
CA SER A 106 -14.17 -18.38 13.17
C SER A 106 -13.39 -19.63 13.59
N ASP A 107 -12.34 -20.02 12.85
CA ASP A 107 -11.52 -21.21 13.12
C ASP A 107 -10.03 -20.92 13.38
N ASP A 108 -9.56 -19.69 13.19
CA ASP A 108 -8.14 -19.36 13.36
C ASP A 108 -7.91 -18.52 14.63
N GLU A 109 -6.92 -18.88 15.42
CA GLU A 109 -6.39 -18.21 16.63
C GLU A 109 -5.90 -16.76 16.39
N ILE A 110 -6.23 -16.16 15.24
CA ILE A 110 -5.79 -14.80 14.87
C ILE A 110 -6.74 -13.80 15.52
N SER A 111 -6.28 -13.17 16.61
CA SER A 111 -6.97 -12.05 17.22
C SER A 111 -7.15 -10.91 16.23
N VAL A 112 -8.37 -10.65 15.77
CA VAL A 112 -8.68 -9.53 14.89
C VAL A 112 -8.59 -8.23 15.70
N PRO A 113 -7.73 -7.28 15.30
CA PRO A 113 -7.57 -6.01 16.01
C PRO A 113 -8.84 -5.14 15.88
N SER A 114 -9.07 -4.28 16.86
CA SER A 114 -10.16 -3.30 16.83
C SER A 114 -9.90 -2.23 15.75
N VAL A 115 -10.94 -1.50 15.33
CA VAL A 115 -10.83 -0.39 14.36
C VAL A 115 -9.76 0.63 14.76
N PHE A 116 -9.70 0.95 16.06
CA PHE A 116 -8.70 1.89 16.59
C PHE A 116 -7.26 1.40 16.41
N GLN A 117 -7.04 0.09 16.51
CA GLN A 117 -5.72 -0.52 16.28
C GLN A 117 -5.39 -0.67 14.80
N LEU A 118 -6.41 -0.81 13.94
CA LEU A 118 -6.23 -0.92 12.49
C LEU A 118 -5.89 0.43 11.85
N THR A 119 -6.50 1.52 12.30
CA THR A 119 -6.32 2.84 11.70
C THR A 119 -4.85 3.25 11.49
N PRO A 120 -3.94 3.11 12.48
CA PRO A 120 -2.54 3.45 12.30
C PRO A 120 -1.77 2.47 11.41
N MET A 121 -2.33 1.29 11.15
CA MET A 121 -1.71 0.28 10.27
C MET A 121 -2.06 0.49 8.80
N LEU A 122 -3.09 1.29 8.51
CA LEU A 122 -3.64 1.48 7.17
C LEU A 122 -3.21 2.84 6.60
N ASP A 123 -2.77 2.83 5.35
CA ASP A 123 -2.49 4.03 4.59
C ASP A 123 -3.05 3.90 3.17
N VAL A 124 -3.43 5.05 2.59
CA VAL A 124 -3.96 5.14 1.23
C VAL A 124 -3.15 6.18 0.49
N VAL A 125 -2.45 5.74 -0.53
CA VAL A 125 -1.53 6.55 -1.32
C VAL A 125 -2.03 6.66 -2.75
N SER A 126 -2.11 7.88 -3.29
CA SER A 126 -2.32 8.07 -4.72
C SER A 126 -1.06 7.81 -5.50
N VAL A 127 -1.18 7.14 -6.63
CA VAL A 127 -0.07 6.99 -7.58
C VAL A 127 -0.10 8.20 -8.52
N PRO A 128 0.93 9.09 -8.47
CA PRO A 128 0.97 10.29 -9.31
C PRO A 128 0.77 9.97 -10.79
N GLU A 129 0.10 10.85 -11.51
CA GLU A 129 -0.17 10.76 -12.95
C GLU A 129 -1.01 9.54 -13.38
N THR A 130 -1.67 8.89 -12.42
CA THR A 130 -2.57 7.76 -12.68
C THR A 130 -3.85 7.88 -11.87
N ASN A 131 -4.90 7.20 -12.32
CA ASN A 131 -6.15 7.06 -11.56
C ASN A 131 -6.10 5.87 -10.59
N LEU A 132 -4.88 5.53 -10.10
CA LEU A 132 -4.68 4.42 -9.19
C LEU A 132 -4.53 4.93 -7.75
N VAL A 133 -5.20 4.24 -6.86
CA VAL A 133 -5.06 4.40 -5.42
C VAL A 133 -4.51 3.10 -4.84
N GLU A 134 -3.38 3.20 -4.15
CA GLU A 134 -2.76 2.06 -3.48
C GLU A 134 -3.17 2.03 -2.01
N LEU A 135 -3.82 0.94 -1.61
CA LEU A 135 -4.12 0.64 -0.22
C LEU A 135 -2.94 -0.11 0.36
N ARG A 136 -2.41 0.38 1.48
CA ARG A 136 -1.27 -0.22 2.19
C ARG A 136 -1.66 -0.57 3.60
N ALA A 137 -1.23 -1.74 4.05
CA ALA A 137 -1.30 -2.14 5.44
C ALA A 137 0.09 -2.53 5.94
N GLU A 138 0.48 -2.00 7.10
CA GLU A 138 1.77 -2.27 7.73
C GLU A 138 1.58 -2.82 9.14
N GLY A 139 2.36 -3.84 9.50
CA GLY A 139 2.27 -4.42 10.83
C GLY A 139 3.22 -5.60 11.07
N PRO A 140 3.23 -6.17 12.27
CA PRO A 140 4.15 -7.23 12.63
C PRO A 140 3.73 -8.62 12.12
N ASN A 141 2.47 -8.82 11.76
CA ASN A 141 1.95 -10.13 11.36
C ASN A 141 1.81 -10.26 9.85
N ALA A 142 2.79 -10.91 9.20
CA ALA A 142 2.84 -11.10 7.75
C ALA A 142 1.65 -11.90 7.18
N ALA A 143 1.08 -12.83 7.95
CA ALA A 143 -0.04 -13.66 7.49
C ALA A 143 -1.39 -12.91 7.55
N PHE A 144 -1.54 -11.98 8.50
CA PHE A 144 -2.75 -11.20 8.68
C PHE A 144 -2.91 -10.08 7.63
N LEU A 145 -1.82 -9.42 7.26
CA LEU A 145 -1.87 -8.23 6.40
C LEU A 145 -2.49 -8.47 5.02
N PRO A 146 -2.19 -9.56 4.28
CA PRO A 146 -2.84 -9.81 2.99
C PRO A 146 -4.35 -10.07 3.15
N ARG A 147 -4.77 -10.77 4.20
CA ARG A 147 -6.19 -11.01 4.50
C ARG A 147 -6.90 -9.68 4.76
N LEU A 148 -6.31 -8.83 5.61
CA LEU A 148 -6.82 -7.50 5.91
C LEU A 148 -7.00 -6.66 4.65
N VAL A 149 -5.97 -6.55 3.80
CA VAL A 149 -6.03 -5.74 2.58
C VAL A 149 -7.07 -6.29 1.60
N ASN A 150 -7.13 -7.61 1.40
CA ASN A 150 -8.10 -8.23 0.52
C ASN A 150 -9.54 -8.02 1.02
N THR A 151 -9.78 -8.23 2.31
CA THR A 151 -11.12 -8.00 2.90
C THR A 151 -11.50 -6.52 2.82
N TRP A 152 -10.57 -5.61 3.05
CA TRP A 152 -10.80 -4.17 2.90
C TRP A 152 -11.20 -3.79 1.48
N VAL A 153 -10.46 -4.29 0.46
CA VAL A 153 -10.81 -4.10 -0.96
C VAL A 153 -12.18 -4.67 -1.27
N ASN A 154 -12.48 -5.90 -0.85
CA ASN A 154 -13.75 -6.56 -1.14
C ASN A 154 -14.95 -5.83 -0.52
N VAL A 155 -14.83 -5.37 0.72
CA VAL A 155 -15.87 -4.59 1.40
C VAL A 155 -16.10 -3.27 0.66
N TYR A 156 -15.03 -2.56 0.31
CA TYR A 156 -15.14 -1.31 -0.45
C TYR A 156 -15.81 -1.50 -1.82
N LEU A 157 -15.38 -2.52 -2.59
CA LEU A 157 -15.99 -2.82 -3.89
C LEU A 157 -17.45 -3.24 -3.76
N GLY A 158 -17.81 -3.99 -2.73
CA GLY A 158 -19.19 -4.34 -2.42
C GLY A 158 -20.08 -3.12 -2.20
N ILE A 159 -19.63 -2.18 -1.35
CA ILE A 159 -20.34 -0.92 -1.09
C ILE A 159 -20.47 -0.10 -2.39
N ARG A 160 -19.37 0.00 -3.14
CA ARG A 160 -19.33 0.78 -4.38
C ARG A 160 -20.27 0.22 -5.44
N SER A 161 -20.33 -1.10 -5.59
CA SER A 161 -21.24 -1.75 -6.54
C SER A 161 -22.69 -1.53 -6.16
N GLU A 162 -23.04 -1.58 -4.89
CA GLU A 162 -24.40 -1.33 -4.41
C GLU A 162 -24.80 0.14 -4.60
N GLU A 163 -23.88 1.08 -4.33
CA GLU A 163 -24.10 2.51 -4.59
C GLU A 163 -24.39 2.76 -6.08
N ILE A 164 -23.58 2.18 -6.96
CA ILE A 164 -23.79 2.30 -8.42
C ILE A 164 -25.13 1.69 -8.83
N ARG A 165 -25.47 0.50 -8.33
CA ARG A 165 -26.74 -0.16 -8.62
C ARG A 165 -27.93 0.73 -8.23
N ARG A 166 -27.91 1.27 -7.01
CA ARG A 166 -28.98 2.16 -6.52
C ARG A 166 -29.15 3.41 -7.38
N VAL A 167 -28.06 4.10 -7.70
CA VAL A 167 -28.07 5.30 -8.54
C VAL A 167 -28.59 4.96 -9.95
N THR A 168 -28.21 3.81 -10.50
CA THR A 168 -28.69 3.35 -11.80
C THR A 168 -30.19 3.07 -11.78
N GLU A 169 -30.70 2.40 -10.76
CA GLU A 169 -32.13 2.10 -10.59
C GLU A 169 -32.96 3.39 -10.43
N GLU A 170 -32.49 4.35 -9.62
CA GLU A 170 -33.13 5.66 -9.45
C GLU A 170 -33.16 6.45 -10.77
N THR A 171 -32.05 6.46 -11.50
CA THR A 171 -31.96 7.14 -12.81
C THR A 171 -32.88 6.47 -13.83
N MET A 172 -32.90 5.15 -13.89
CA MET A 172 -33.78 4.41 -14.78
C MET A 172 -35.26 4.70 -14.49
N GLY A 173 -35.64 4.71 -13.21
CA GLY A 173 -37.00 5.07 -12.78
C GLY A 173 -37.41 6.47 -13.25
N SER A 174 -36.50 7.45 -13.05
CA SER A 174 -36.73 8.82 -13.49
C SER A 174 -36.85 8.96 -15.01
N LEU A 175 -36.04 8.23 -15.78
CA LEU A 175 -36.10 8.22 -17.24
C LEU A 175 -37.42 7.57 -17.77
N LEU A 176 -37.85 6.49 -17.15
CA LEU A 176 -39.13 5.86 -17.50
C LEU A 176 -40.29 6.81 -17.25
N GLN A 177 -40.32 7.49 -16.12
CA GLN A 177 -41.36 8.47 -15.83
C GLN A 177 -41.35 9.61 -16.86
N GLN A 178 -40.16 10.16 -17.21
CA GLN A 178 -40.08 11.18 -18.26
C GLN A 178 -40.56 10.66 -19.64
N TYR A 179 -40.25 9.42 -19.95
CA TYR A 179 -40.69 8.79 -21.17
C TYR A 179 -42.25 8.70 -21.25
N ASP A 180 -42.89 8.27 -20.16
CA ASP A 180 -44.36 8.15 -20.07
C ASP A 180 -44.99 9.54 -20.16
N GLU A 181 -44.48 10.55 -19.43
CA GLU A 181 -44.99 11.93 -19.55
C GLU A 181 -44.85 12.51 -20.96
N LEU A 182 -43.75 12.22 -21.65
CA LEU A 182 -43.57 12.64 -23.04
C LEU A 182 -44.55 11.91 -23.98
N GLY A 183 -44.79 10.61 -23.72
CA GLY A 183 -45.77 9.81 -24.44
C GLY A 183 -47.21 10.39 -24.36
N GLU A 184 -47.64 10.75 -23.16
CA GLU A 184 -48.93 11.44 -22.92
C GLU A 184 -48.99 12.78 -23.67
N LYS A 185 -47.96 13.64 -23.52
CA LYS A 185 -47.91 14.94 -24.23
C LYS A 185 -47.97 14.80 -25.74
N VAL A 186 -47.30 13.78 -26.30
CA VAL A 186 -47.38 13.50 -27.74
C VAL A 186 -48.81 13.09 -28.16
N THR A 187 -49.45 12.25 -27.35
CA THR A 187 -50.82 11.79 -27.59
C THR A 187 -51.81 12.96 -27.56
N ASP A 188 -51.72 13.81 -26.53
CA ASP A 188 -52.53 15.01 -26.37
C ASP A 188 -52.36 16.00 -27.55
N LYS A 189 -51.11 16.21 -27.97
CA LYS A 189 -50.81 17.07 -29.12
C LYS A 189 -51.33 16.51 -30.43
N ARG A 190 -51.31 15.20 -30.63
CA ARG A 190 -51.91 14.55 -31.79
C ARG A 190 -53.43 14.70 -31.81
N GLN A 191 -54.08 14.48 -30.68
CA GLN A 191 -55.49 14.66 -30.54
C GLN A 191 -55.90 16.11 -30.82
N ALA A 192 -55.24 17.08 -30.26
CA ALA A 192 -55.48 18.50 -30.51
C ALA A 192 -55.30 18.88 -31.99
N LEU A 193 -54.31 18.27 -32.66
CA LEU A 193 -54.06 18.46 -34.08
C LEU A 193 -55.19 17.86 -34.96
N ASP A 194 -55.67 16.70 -34.59
CA ASP A 194 -56.81 16.03 -35.32
C ASP A 194 -58.07 16.81 -35.10
N GLU A 195 -58.39 17.32 -33.93
CA GLU A 195 -59.55 18.22 -33.68
C GLU A 195 -59.42 19.50 -34.47
N PHE A 196 -58.22 20.12 -34.53
CA PHE A 196 -57.99 21.33 -35.33
C PHE A 196 -58.19 21.07 -36.81
N ARG A 197 -57.76 19.95 -37.38
CA ARG A 197 -57.94 19.56 -38.74
C ARG A 197 -59.44 19.37 -39.05
N LYS A 198 -60.19 18.67 -38.17
CA LYS A 198 -61.63 18.44 -38.32
C LYS A 198 -62.46 19.72 -38.31
N ASN A 199 -62.06 20.68 -37.45
CA ASN A 199 -62.77 21.95 -37.31
C ASN A 199 -62.49 22.94 -38.46
N ASN A 200 -61.39 22.79 -39.18
CA ASN A 200 -60.99 23.67 -40.28
C ASN A 200 -61.12 23.02 -41.66
N GLU A 201 -61.80 21.82 -41.77
CA GLU A 201 -62.05 21.11 -43.04
C GLU A 201 -60.79 20.95 -43.91
N ILE A 202 -59.57 20.76 -43.29
CA ILE A 202 -58.32 20.54 -43.99
C ILE A 202 -57.97 19.04 -44.01
#